data_a2596de5d3603248f98816059927df85
#
_entry.id   a2596de5d3603248f98816059927df85
#
_cell.length_a   1.000
_cell.length_b   1.000
_cell.length_c   1.000
_cell.angle_alpha   90.00
_cell.angle_beta   90.00
_cell.angle_gamma   90.00
#
_symmetry.space_group_name_H-M   'P 1'
#
loop_
_entity.id
_entity.type
_entity.pdbx_description
1 polymer ?
#
loop_
_entity_poly.entity_id
_entity_poly.type
_entity_poly.pdbx_seq_one_letter_code
_entity_poly.pdbx_strand_id
1 'polypeptide(L)'
;PISFCCVATNIVDNTEYNFHSGKLADAMRTSMSIPGVFSPVRKGEMVLVDGGLRNNYPADLAREMGADYIIGATVQDQPRTADDLVSGSNVLMQIVDINCKNKYDDNLAITDIPIRVNTEGYNAASFTQAAIDTLIRRGEEEAMKHWDELIALKRQLGLPNDYRPQLLRPSTDALKPVNFNDPSENALPMHSRIHSNLGVRFDTEEMVALQLNGVYQSSTRPLNIEATLRLGRNIMVEAVTAWKPRRFVDMSLGYAFRRNEINLYTNGKNNWSVTY
;
A
#
# COMPACT_ATOMS: atom_id res chain seq x y z
N PRO A 1 -9.04 26.00 2.30
CA PRO A 1 -8.46 24.64 2.41
C PRO A 1 -9.26 23.69 1.51
N ILE A 2 -8.57 22.81 0.83
CA ILE A 2 -9.20 21.76 0.03
C ILE A 2 -9.64 20.67 0.99
N SER A 3 -10.91 20.29 0.96
CA SER A 3 -11.43 19.15 1.71
C SER A 3 -10.79 17.86 1.22
N PHE A 4 -10.44 16.96 2.13
CA PHE A 4 -9.83 15.67 1.82
C PHE A 4 -10.47 14.56 2.64
N CYS A 5 -10.70 13.43 2.02
CA CYS A 5 -11.12 12.20 2.68
C CYS A 5 -10.32 11.01 2.15
N CYS A 6 -10.06 10.05 3.02
CA CYS A 6 -9.33 8.82 2.70
C CYS A 6 -10.07 7.63 3.28
N VAL A 7 -10.32 6.62 2.45
CA VAL A 7 -11.13 5.46 2.82
C VAL A 7 -10.26 4.33 3.35
N ALA A 8 -10.73 3.65 4.39
CA ALA A 8 -10.21 2.38 4.88
C ALA A 8 -11.37 1.40 5.15
N THR A 9 -11.06 0.14 5.27
CA THR A 9 -12.01 -0.91 5.63
C THR A 9 -11.67 -1.47 7.01
N ASN A 10 -12.62 -1.44 7.94
CA ASN A 10 -12.49 -2.17 9.20
C ASN A 10 -12.91 -3.62 8.97
N ILE A 11 -11.96 -4.55 9.05
CA ILE A 11 -12.23 -5.97 8.81
C ILE A 11 -12.82 -6.72 10.01
N VAL A 12 -12.96 -6.05 11.17
CA VAL A 12 -13.60 -6.65 12.37
C VAL A 12 -15.11 -6.73 12.19
N ASP A 13 -15.70 -5.66 11.66
CA ASP A 13 -17.16 -5.51 11.48
C ASP A 13 -17.57 -5.31 10.02
N ASN A 14 -16.60 -5.33 9.10
CA ASN A 14 -16.82 -5.13 7.67
C ASN A 14 -17.42 -3.75 7.32
N THR A 15 -17.05 -2.72 8.08
CA THR A 15 -17.51 -1.34 7.85
C THR A 15 -16.47 -0.51 7.10
N GLU A 16 -16.95 0.55 6.46
CA GLU A 16 -16.12 1.59 5.85
C GLU A 16 -15.67 2.58 6.95
N TYR A 17 -14.41 2.94 6.96
CA TYR A 17 -13.86 3.94 7.86
C TYR A 17 -13.25 5.10 7.07
N ASN A 18 -13.83 6.28 7.21
CA ASN A 18 -13.46 7.46 6.45
C ASN A 18 -12.65 8.45 7.29
N PHE A 19 -11.43 8.72 6.85
CA PHE A 19 -10.54 9.68 7.49
C PHE A 19 -10.83 11.08 6.99
N HIS A 20 -11.47 11.92 7.80
CA HIS A 20 -11.69 13.35 7.54
C HIS A 20 -10.74 14.24 8.34
N SER A 21 -10.00 13.68 9.28
CA SER A 21 -9.11 14.41 10.19
C SER A 21 -8.00 13.51 10.72
N GLY A 22 -6.98 14.12 11.32
CA GLY A 22 -5.84 13.42 11.91
C GLY A 22 -4.57 13.55 11.07
N LYS A 23 -3.62 12.66 11.29
CA LYS A 23 -2.37 12.67 10.52
C LYS A 23 -2.58 12.08 9.13
N LEU A 24 -2.33 12.88 8.09
CA LEU A 24 -2.49 12.47 6.70
C LEU A 24 -1.67 11.22 6.36
N ALA A 25 -0.44 11.13 6.85
CA ALA A 25 0.41 9.96 6.62
C ALA A 25 -0.19 8.65 7.17
N ASP A 26 -0.84 8.71 8.34
CA ASP A 26 -1.50 7.54 8.93
C ASP A 26 -2.73 7.13 8.12
N ALA A 27 -3.51 8.09 7.62
CA ALA A 27 -4.66 7.85 6.76
C ALA A 27 -4.23 7.22 5.43
N MET A 28 -3.22 7.78 4.77
CA MET A 28 -2.66 7.25 3.52
C MET A 28 -2.09 5.85 3.72
N ARG A 29 -1.29 5.64 4.79
CA ARG A 29 -0.71 4.32 5.11
C ARG A 29 -1.82 3.28 5.35
N THR A 30 -2.91 3.68 5.98
CA THR A 30 -4.05 2.79 6.25
C THR A 30 -4.79 2.45 4.95
N SER A 31 -5.10 3.47 4.15
CA SER A 31 -5.85 3.31 2.90
C SER A 31 -5.16 2.44 1.86
N MET A 32 -3.82 2.37 1.91
CA MET A 32 -3.03 1.53 1.01
C MET A 32 -2.63 0.17 1.60
N SER A 33 -3.22 -0.24 2.73
CA SER A 33 -2.90 -1.50 3.40
C SER A 33 -3.56 -2.70 2.74
N ILE A 34 -3.15 -3.02 1.50
CA ILE A 34 -3.67 -4.15 0.72
C ILE A 34 -3.47 -5.45 1.49
N PRO A 35 -4.53 -6.23 1.76
CA PRO A 35 -4.43 -7.52 2.44
C PRO A 35 -3.47 -8.48 1.73
N GLY A 36 -2.59 -9.10 2.50
CA GLY A 36 -1.56 -10.00 1.96
C GLY A 36 -0.30 -9.31 1.43
N VAL A 37 -0.32 -7.98 1.21
CA VAL A 37 0.83 -7.18 0.76
C VAL A 37 1.39 -6.35 1.92
N PHE A 38 0.52 -5.64 2.64
CA PHE A 38 0.89 -4.79 3.76
C PHE A 38 0.21 -5.22 5.06
N SER A 39 0.90 -4.98 6.19
CA SER A 39 0.32 -5.23 7.51
C SER A 39 -0.87 -4.30 7.76
N PRO A 40 -1.98 -4.82 8.34
CA PRO A 40 -3.11 -4.01 8.75
C PRO A 40 -2.72 -2.94 9.78
N VAL A 41 -3.47 -1.85 9.82
CA VAL A 41 -3.30 -0.79 10.82
C VAL A 41 -4.29 -1.01 11.95
N ARG A 42 -3.81 -1.04 13.20
CA ARG A 42 -4.67 -1.17 14.38
C ARG A 42 -4.97 0.21 14.97
N LYS A 43 -6.26 0.49 15.21
CA LYS A 43 -6.71 1.73 15.82
C LYS A 43 -7.80 1.42 16.85
N GLY A 44 -7.41 1.34 18.13
CA GLY A 44 -8.29 0.83 19.18
C GLY A 44 -8.66 -0.63 18.91
N GLU A 45 -9.95 -0.92 18.88
CA GLU A 45 -10.47 -2.27 18.56
C GLU A 45 -10.60 -2.54 17.06
N MET A 46 -10.38 -1.52 16.23
CA MET A 46 -10.47 -1.66 14.77
C MET A 46 -9.18 -2.25 14.18
N VAL A 47 -9.34 -3.06 13.17
CA VAL A 47 -8.28 -3.57 12.31
C VAL A 47 -8.55 -3.06 10.89
N LEU A 48 -7.80 -2.02 10.51
CA LEU A 48 -8.02 -1.31 9.26
C LEU A 48 -7.09 -1.81 8.15
N VAL A 49 -7.66 -1.99 6.99
CA VAL A 49 -6.98 -2.38 5.76
C VAL A 49 -7.35 -1.41 4.63
N ASP A 50 -6.91 -1.71 3.42
CA ASP A 50 -7.20 -0.95 2.21
C ASP A 50 -8.70 -0.66 2.07
N GLY A 51 -9.02 0.60 1.78
CA GLY A 51 -10.40 1.06 1.63
C GLY A 51 -11.12 0.49 0.41
N GLY A 52 -10.35 0.08 -0.59
CA GLY A 52 -10.88 -0.49 -1.82
C GLY A 52 -11.76 -1.70 -1.62
N LEU A 53 -11.58 -2.47 -0.53
CA LEU A 53 -12.45 -3.61 -0.21
C LEU A 53 -13.92 -3.20 -0.02
N ARG A 54 -14.20 -1.97 0.36
CA ARG A 54 -15.56 -1.47 0.60
C ARG A 54 -15.97 -0.38 -0.38
N ASN A 55 -15.04 0.52 -0.73
CA ASN A 55 -15.33 1.67 -1.57
C ASN A 55 -14.07 2.09 -2.34
N ASN A 56 -13.81 1.45 -3.47
CA ASN A 56 -12.63 1.69 -4.28
C ASN A 56 -12.74 2.91 -5.21
N TYR A 57 -13.95 3.46 -5.33
CA TYR A 57 -14.25 4.64 -6.15
C TYR A 57 -15.24 5.54 -5.41
N PRO A 58 -14.78 6.30 -4.39
CA PRO A 58 -15.63 6.92 -3.37
C PRO A 58 -16.28 8.24 -3.84
N ALA A 59 -17.05 8.22 -4.95
CA ALA A 59 -17.79 9.36 -5.45
C ALA A 59 -18.95 9.77 -4.52
N ASP A 60 -19.56 8.80 -3.83
CA ASP A 60 -20.55 9.03 -2.78
C ASP A 60 -20.01 9.97 -1.68
N LEU A 61 -18.80 9.71 -1.20
CA LEU A 61 -18.16 10.56 -0.19
C LEU A 61 -17.87 11.97 -0.72
N ALA A 62 -17.49 12.10 -1.98
CA ALA A 62 -17.30 13.43 -2.58
C ALA A 62 -18.62 14.22 -2.59
N ARG A 63 -19.75 13.58 -2.89
CA ARG A 63 -21.09 14.20 -2.78
C ARG A 63 -21.44 14.57 -1.34
N GLU A 64 -21.22 13.67 -0.40
CA GLU A 64 -21.44 13.91 1.04
C GLU A 64 -20.60 15.09 1.55
N MET A 65 -19.40 15.28 1.04
CA MET A 65 -18.53 16.42 1.33
C MET A 65 -18.94 17.71 0.62
N GLY A 66 -20.01 17.71 -0.15
CA GLY A 66 -20.59 18.88 -0.80
C GLY A 66 -20.08 19.18 -2.21
N ALA A 67 -19.56 18.17 -2.92
CA ALA A 67 -19.16 18.36 -4.31
C ALA A 67 -20.39 18.49 -5.23
N ASP A 68 -20.50 19.61 -5.95
CA ASP A 68 -21.53 19.83 -6.97
C ASP A 68 -21.22 19.05 -8.26
N TYR A 69 -19.95 18.90 -8.58
CA TYR A 69 -19.45 18.15 -9.74
C TYR A 69 -18.34 17.21 -9.34
N ILE A 70 -18.36 16.00 -9.90
CA ILE A 70 -17.37 14.96 -9.65
C ILE A 70 -16.66 14.58 -10.95
N ILE A 71 -15.35 14.81 -10.97
CA ILE A 71 -14.45 14.21 -11.96
C ILE A 71 -13.81 13.02 -11.28
N GLY A 72 -14.10 11.82 -11.72
CA GLY A 72 -13.62 10.60 -11.09
C GLY A 72 -12.63 9.86 -11.98
N ALA A 73 -11.44 9.55 -11.46
CA ALA A 73 -10.47 8.74 -12.17
C ALA A 73 -10.37 7.35 -11.53
N THR A 74 -10.43 6.31 -12.34
CA THR A 74 -10.29 4.92 -11.89
C THR A 74 -9.21 4.20 -12.66
N VAL A 75 -8.43 3.41 -11.93
CA VAL A 75 -7.39 2.50 -12.44
C VAL A 75 -7.73 1.04 -12.10
N GLN A 76 -9.01 0.76 -11.83
CA GLN A 76 -9.45 -0.57 -11.45
C GLN A 76 -9.23 -1.54 -12.62
N ASP A 77 -8.60 -2.67 -12.32
CA ASP A 77 -8.23 -3.69 -13.29
C ASP A 77 -9.47 -4.29 -14.01
N GLN A 78 -9.23 -4.74 -15.23
CA GLN A 78 -10.19 -5.58 -15.94
C GLN A 78 -10.39 -6.91 -15.19
N PRO A 79 -11.60 -7.52 -15.29
CA PRO A 79 -11.84 -8.81 -14.69
C PRO A 79 -10.84 -9.85 -15.22
N ARG A 80 -10.24 -10.64 -14.33
CA ARG A 80 -9.43 -11.78 -14.73
C ARG A 80 -10.30 -12.85 -15.37
N THR A 81 -9.73 -13.55 -16.33
CA THR A 81 -10.36 -14.71 -16.98
C THR A 81 -10.12 -15.99 -16.15
N ALA A 82 -10.81 -17.08 -16.46
CA ALA A 82 -10.59 -18.35 -15.79
C ALA A 82 -9.14 -18.85 -15.97
N ASP A 83 -8.51 -18.55 -17.11
CA ASP A 83 -7.14 -18.93 -17.42
C ASP A 83 -6.10 -18.20 -16.56
N ASP A 84 -6.44 -17.04 -16.02
CA ASP A 84 -5.57 -16.28 -15.13
C ASP A 84 -5.58 -16.81 -13.68
N LEU A 85 -6.57 -17.63 -13.33
CA LEU A 85 -6.83 -18.10 -11.96
C LEU A 85 -6.17 -19.45 -11.65
N VAL A 86 -4.96 -19.65 -12.11
CA VAL A 86 -4.24 -20.95 -12.02
C VAL A 86 -3.61 -21.16 -10.63
N SER A 87 -3.26 -20.08 -9.91
CA SER A 87 -2.59 -20.18 -8.61
C SER A 87 -3.50 -19.73 -7.46
N GLY A 88 -3.28 -20.30 -6.25
CA GLY A 88 -4.01 -19.88 -5.06
C GLY A 88 -3.86 -18.39 -4.73
N SER A 89 -2.70 -17.79 -5.06
CA SER A 89 -2.48 -16.35 -4.92
C SER A 89 -3.35 -15.54 -5.89
N ASN A 90 -3.49 -15.99 -7.14
CA ASN A 90 -4.34 -15.32 -8.13
C ASN A 90 -5.82 -15.41 -7.74
N VAL A 91 -6.25 -16.57 -7.19
CA VAL A 91 -7.61 -16.73 -6.66
C VAL A 91 -7.85 -15.78 -5.47
N LEU A 92 -6.90 -15.69 -4.54
CA LEU A 92 -7.01 -14.77 -3.38
C LEU A 92 -7.11 -13.31 -3.84
N MET A 93 -6.25 -12.89 -4.77
CA MET A 93 -6.30 -11.53 -5.33
C MET A 93 -7.61 -11.28 -6.07
N GLN A 94 -8.14 -12.27 -6.79
CA GLN A 94 -9.44 -12.16 -7.44
C GLN A 94 -10.59 -11.96 -6.44
N ILE A 95 -10.53 -12.63 -5.29
CA ILE A 95 -11.51 -12.43 -4.21
C ILE A 95 -11.44 -10.99 -3.69
N VAL A 96 -10.23 -10.44 -3.52
CA VAL A 96 -10.02 -9.03 -3.16
C VAL A 96 -10.62 -8.12 -4.24
N ASP A 97 -10.30 -8.35 -5.51
CA ASP A 97 -10.76 -7.51 -6.63
C ASP A 97 -12.29 -7.52 -6.79
N ILE A 98 -12.94 -8.68 -6.56
CA ILE A 98 -14.40 -8.77 -6.56
C ILE A 98 -15.00 -7.88 -5.46
N ASN A 99 -14.40 -7.89 -4.26
CA ASN A 99 -14.85 -7.04 -3.17
C ASN A 99 -14.59 -5.54 -3.45
N CYS A 100 -13.55 -5.20 -4.21
CA CYS A 100 -13.29 -3.82 -4.61
C CYS A 100 -14.32 -3.24 -5.59
N LYS A 101 -15.25 -4.06 -6.11
CA LYS A 101 -16.37 -3.60 -6.95
C LYS A 101 -17.60 -3.17 -6.15
N ASN A 102 -17.60 -3.32 -4.84
CA ASN A 102 -18.66 -2.82 -3.99
C ASN A 102 -18.86 -1.32 -4.23
N LYS A 103 -20.10 -0.88 -4.37
CA LYS A 103 -20.47 0.51 -4.67
C LYS A 103 -19.90 1.10 -5.98
N TYR A 104 -19.10 0.35 -6.74
CA TYR A 104 -18.41 0.91 -7.91
C TYR A 104 -19.39 1.43 -8.97
N ASP A 105 -20.37 0.61 -9.34
CA ASP A 105 -21.33 0.98 -10.38
C ASP A 105 -22.27 2.11 -9.91
N ASP A 106 -22.68 2.11 -8.66
CA ASP A 106 -23.51 3.16 -8.06
C ASP A 106 -22.73 4.48 -8.02
N ASN A 107 -21.48 4.46 -7.59
CA ASN A 107 -20.61 5.63 -7.54
C ASN A 107 -20.24 6.15 -8.93
N LEU A 108 -20.09 5.26 -9.90
CA LEU A 108 -19.86 5.64 -11.27
C LEU A 108 -21.08 6.37 -11.86
N ALA A 109 -22.28 5.90 -11.54
CA ALA A 109 -23.54 6.51 -12.01
C ALA A 109 -23.75 7.96 -11.52
N ILE A 110 -23.16 8.33 -10.37
CA ILE A 110 -23.23 9.69 -9.81
C ILE A 110 -22.03 10.56 -10.19
N THR A 111 -21.09 10.03 -10.97
CA THR A 111 -19.89 10.75 -11.43
C THR A 111 -20.22 11.50 -12.72
N ASP A 112 -19.92 12.81 -12.77
CA ASP A 112 -20.23 13.63 -13.92
C ASP A 112 -19.26 13.36 -15.09
N ILE A 113 -17.97 13.20 -14.81
CA ILE A 113 -16.95 12.90 -15.83
C ILE A 113 -16.10 11.72 -15.34
N PRO A 114 -16.41 10.48 -15.76
CA PRO A 114 -15.65 9.30 -15.37
C PRO A 114 -14.48 9.05 -16.32
N ILE A 115 -13.25 9.11 -15.82
CA ILE A 115 -12.01 8.80 -16.55
C ILE A 115 -11.56 7.38 -16.18
N ARG A 116 -11.65 6.44 -17.12
CA ARG A 116 -11.30 5.03 -16.92
C ARG A 116 -10.00 4.71 -17.62
N VAL A 117 -8.90 4.70 -16.85
CA VAL A 117 -7.57 4.45 -17.40
C VAL A 117 -7.40 2.95 -17.71
N ASN A 118 -6.93 2.63 -18.92
CA ASN A 118 -6.58 1.25 -19.27
C ASN A 118 -5.27 0.84 -18.59
N THR A 119 -5.36 -0.10 -17.66
CA THR A 119 -4.22 -0.65 -16.90
C THR A 119 -3.76 -2.02 -17.42
N GLU A 120 -4.28 -2.50 -18.55
CA GLU A 120 -3.94 -3.79 -19.14
C GLU A 120 -2.42 -3.99 -19.26
N GLY A 121 -1.94 -5.13 -18.77
CA GLY A 121 -0.51 -5.49 -18.72
C GLY A 121 0.25 -4.93 -17.52
N TYR A 122 -0.40 -4.17 -16.64
CA TYR A 122 0.20 -3.57 -15.44
C TYR A 122 -0.64 -3.89 -14.19
N ASN A 123 -0.01 -3.83 -13.04
CA ASN A 123 -0.65 -4.03 -11.73
C ASN A 123 -0.07 -3.06 -10.69
N ALA A 124 -0.58 -3.13 -9.46
CA ALA A 124 -0.16 -2.27 -8.36
C ALA A 124 1.34 -2.35 -7.98
N ALA A 125 2.08 -3.35 -8.49
CA ALA A 125 3.52 -3.52 -8.28
C ALA A 125 4.37 -3.09 -9.50
N SER A 126 3.77 -2.50 -10.54
CA SER A 126 4.44 -2.11 -11.77
C SER A 126 5.13 -0.75 -11.64
N PHE A 127 6.29 -0.71 -10.96
CA PHE A 127 7.04 0.52 -10.65
C PHE A 127 8.30 0.72 -11.51
N THR A 128 8.43 0.05 -12.65
CA THR A 128 9.52 0.37 -13.59
C THR A 128 9.26 1.71 -14.27
N GLN A 129 10.32 2.46 -14.63
CA GLN A 129 10.16 3.75 -15.29
C GLN A 129 9.29 3.65 -16.56
N ALA A 130 9.53 2.64 -17.38
CA ALA A 130 8.74 2.39 -18.60
C ALA A 130 7.25 2.12 -18.31
N ALA A 131 6.93 1.40 -17.23
CA ALA A 131 5.56 1.16 -16.80
C ALA A 131 4.90 2.47 -16.35
N ILE A 132 5.60 3.27 -15.53
CA ILE A 132 5.13 4.56 -15.04
C ILE A 132 4.84 5.50 -16.22
N ASP A 133 5.79 5.67 -17.14
CA ASP A 133 5.62 6.54 -18.32
C ASP A 133 4.43 6.10 -19.19
N THR A 134 4.26 4.78 -19.36
CA THR A 134 3.14 4.22 -20.13
C THR A 134 1.80 4.50 -19.45
N LEU A 135 1.70 4.28 -18.13
CA LEU A 135 0.46 4.50 -17.38
C LEU A 135 0.09 6.00 -17.31
N ILE A 136 1.07 6.89 -17.16
CA ILE A 136 0.86 8.34 -17.22
C ILE A 136 0.29 8.74 -18.59
N ARG A 137 0.92 8.27 -19.68
CA ARG A 137 0.46 8.55 -21.04
C ARG A 137 -0.95 8.02 -21.29
N ARG A 138 -1.28 6.79 -20.87
CA ARG A 138 -2.64 6.23 -20.96
C ARG A 138 -3.66 7.05 -20.19
N GLY A 139 -3.29 7.56 -18.99
CA GLY A 139 -4.13 8.44 -18.20
C GLY A 139 -4.41 9.77 -18.91
N GLU A 140 -3.39 10.36 -19.52
CA GLU A 140 -3.52 11.59 -20.31
C GLU A 140 -4.39 11.37 -21.56
N GLU A 141 -4.13 10.30 -22.32
CA GLU A 141 -4.93 9.94 -23.50
C GLU A 141 -6.41 9.73 -23.15
N GLU A 142 -6.70 9.08 -22.01
CA GLU A 142 -8.07 8.87 -21.57
C GLU A 142 -8.74 10.19 -21.13
N ALA A 143 -8.04 11.02 -20.37
CA ALA A 143 -8.55 12.32 -19.95
C ALA A 143 -8.82 13.24 -21.16
N MET A 144 -7.99 13.17 -22.20
CA MET A 144 -8.17 13.96 -23.43
C MET A 144 -9.41 13.56 -24.23
N LYS A 145 -9.93 12.34 -24.10
CA LYS A 145 -11.23 11.96 -24.71
C LYS A 145 -12.40 12.73 -24.12
N HIS A 146 -12.28 13.16 -22.87
CA HIS A 146 -13.27 13.98 -22.15
C HIS A 146 -12.99 15.49 -22.23
N TRP A 147 -12.14 15.93 -23.16
CA TRP A 147 -11.72 17.32 -23.25
C TRP A 147 -12.89 18.31 -23.40
N ASP A 148 -13.85 18.02 -24.27
CA ASP A 148 -14.99 18.88 -24.51
C ASP A 148 -15.90 18.99 -23.27
N GLU A 149 -16.08 17.89 -22.52
CA GLU A 149 -16.84 17.85 -21.29
C GLU A 149 -16.13 18.67 -20.20
N LEU A 150 -14.81 18.52 -20.07
CA LEU A 150 -13.99 19.28 -19.13
C LEU A 150 -14.02 20.78 -19.41
N ILE A 151 -13.97 21.18 -20.71
CA ILE A 151 -14.07 22.58 -21.11
C ILE A 151 -15.48 23.11 -20.88
N ALA A 152 -16.53 22.32 -21.14
CA ALA A 152 -17.91 22.70 -20.83
C ALA A 152 -18.09 22.94 -19.33
N LEU A 153 -17.60 22.03 -18.48
CA LEU A 153 -17.63 22.18 -17.02
C LEU A 153 -16.86 23.43 -16.57
N LYS A 154 -15.66 23.68 -17.14
CA LYS A 154 -14.87 24.87 -16.85
C LYS A 154 -15.66 26.16 -17.12
N ARG A 155 -16.38 26.24 -18.26
CA ARG A 155 -17.22 27.37 -18.61
C ARG A 155 -18.41 27.54 -17.67
N GLN A 156 -19.04 26.42 -17.29
CA GLN A 156 -20.18 26.41 -16.36
C GLN A 156 -19.76 26.92 -14.96
N LEU A 157 -18.54 26.59 -14.51
CA LEU A 157 -17.97 27.10 -13.28
C LEU A 157 -17.49 28.57 -13.38
N GLY A 158 -17.62 29.23 -14.55
CA GLY A 158 -17.17 30.60 -14.74
C GLY A 158 -15.66 30.81 -14.66
N LEU A 159 -14.87 29.76 -14.84
CA LEU A 159 -13.40 29.84 -14.76
C LEU A 159 -12.85 30.46 -16.04
N PRO A 160 -12.01 31.53 -15.97
CA PRO A 160 -11.41 32.15 -17.14
C PRO A 160 -10.46 31.19 -17.87
N ASN A 161 -10.25 31.44 -19.18
CA ASN A 161 -9.39 30.56 -20.00
C ASN A 161 -7.92 30.53 -19.55
N ASP A 162 -7.46 31.63 -18.96
CA ASP A 162 -6.11 31.78 -18.39
C ASP A 162 -6.04 31.45 -16.90
N TYR A 163 -7.11 30.85 -16.34
CA TYR A 163 -7.12 30.42 -14.95
C TYR A 163 -5.92 29.50 -14.67
N ARG A 164 -5.08 29.96 -13.76
CA ARG A 164 -3.99 29.16 -13.19
C ARG A 164 -4.31 28.94 -11.73
N PRO A 165 -4.42 27.68 -11.27
CA PRO A 165 -4.59 27.42 -9.86
C PRO A 165 -3.44 28.07 -9.11
N GLN A 166 -3.75 28.87 -8.08
CA GLN A 166 -2.72 29.26 -7.12
C GLN A 166 -2.23 27.99 -6.45
N LEU A 167 -1.09 27.50 -6.90
CA LEU A 167 -0.36 26.53 -6.12
C LEU A 167 -0.04 27.24 -4.80
N LEU A 168 -0.79 26.89 -3.75
CA LEU A 168 -0.40 27.21 -2.39
C LEU A 168 0.95 26.51 -2.20
N ARG A 169 2.01 27.21 -2.56
CA ARG A 169 3.36 26.78 -2.12
C ARG A 169 3.25 26.80 -0.61
N PRO A 170 3.38 25.63 0.07
CA PRO A 170 3.52 25.66 1.51
C PRO A 170 4.65 26.67 1.77
N SER A 171 4.41 27.66 2.64
CA SER A 171 5.51 28.53 3.04
C SER A 171 6.66 27.62 3.46
N THR A 172 7.86 27.92 3.04
CA THR A 172 9.07 27.17 3.44
C THR A 172 9.16 27.04 4.97
N ASP A 173 8.49 27.91 5.72
CA ASP A 173 8.34 27.86 7.18
C ASP A 173 7.38 26.76 7.66
N ALA A 174 6.40 26.34 6.83
CA ALA A 174 5.51 25.22 7.14
C ALA A 174 6.18 23.85 6.85
N LEU A 175 7.22 23.84 6.04
CA LEU A 175 8.09 22.69 5.80
C LEU A 175 9.34 22.81 6.69
N LYS A 176 9.17 23.06 7.98
CA LYS A 176 10.23 22.66 8.92
C LYS A 176 10.47 21.19 8.65
N PRO A 177 11.72 20.82 8.24
CA PRO A 177 12.03 19.41 8.07
C PRO A 177 11.64 18.75 9.39
N VAL A 178 10.71 17.79 9.33
CA VAL A 178 10.35 16.98 10.48
C VAL A 178 11.66 16.41 10.98
N ASN A 179 12.14 16.93 12.10
CA ASN A 179 13.36 16.44 12.70
C ASN A 179 13.00 15.12 13.38
N PHE A 180 13.09 14.03 12.61
CA PHE A 180 12.84 12.67 13.11
C PHE A 180 13.72 12.30 14.32
N ASN A 181 14.71 13.12 14.64
CA ASN A 181 15.60 12.98 15.80
C ASN A 181 15.27 13.92 16.96
N ASP A 182 14.22 14.75 16.86
CA ASP A 182 13.79 15.60 17.97
C ASP A 182 12.82 14.83 18.86
N PRO A 183 13.24 14.44 20.08
CA PRO A 183 12.37 13.71 21.02
C PRO A 183 11.17 14.53 21.46
N SER A 184 11.19 15.86 21.35
CA SER A 184 10.13 16.73 21.82
C SER A 184 8.95 16.83 20.85
N GLU A 185 9.16 16.62 19.55
CA GLU A 185 8.08 16.60 18.54
C GLU A 185 7.40 15.22 18.41
N ASN A 186 8.07 14.16 18.87
CA ASN A 186 7.56 12.79 18.87
C ASN A 186 7.36 12.23 20.29
N ALA A 187 6.87 13.04 21.22
CA ALA A 187 6.69 12.67 22.61
C ALA A 187 5.55 11.66 22.87
N LEU A 188 5.65 10.51 22.24
CA LEU A 188 5.26 9.26 22.88
C LEU A 188 6.49 8.82 23.69
N PRO A 189 6.35 8.45 24.97
CA PRO A 189 7.47 7.94 25.75
C PRO A 189 8.09 6.76 24.97
N MET A 190 9.29 6.99 24.43
CA MET A 190 10.01 5.95 23.70
C MET A 190 10.51 4.92 24.72
N HIS A 191 9.63 4.01 25.06
CA HIS A 191 10.07 2.76 25.68
C HIS A 191 10.71 1.92 24.58
N SER A 192 11.78 1.21 24.90
CA SER A 192 12.35 0.22 23.99
C SER A 192 11.22 -0.71 23.53
N ARG A 193 11.02 -0.81 22.22
CA ARG A 193 9.91 -1.57 21.65
C ARG A 193 10.41 -2.86 21.09
N ILE A 194 9.77 -3.93 21.49
CA ILE A 194 9.92 -5.24 20.86
C ILE A 194 8.63 -5.50 20.11
N HIS A 195 8.74 -5.71 18.81
CA HIS A 195 7.64 -6.14 17.97
C HIS A 195 7.96 -7.54 17.46
N SER A 196 7.01 -8.45 17.56
CA SER A 196 7.13 -9.78 16.98
C SER A 196 5.90 -10.10 16.14
N ASN A 197 6.13 -10.67 14.97
CA ASN A 197 5.08 -11.13 14.07
C ASN A 197 5.32 -12.61 13.76
N LEU A 198 4.27 -13.40 13.89
CA LEU A 198 4.24 -14.78 13.44
C LEU A 198 3.37 -14.85 12.19
N GLY A 199 3.87 -15.49 11.15
CA GLY A 199 3.14 -15.65 9.89
C GLY A 199 3.43 -17.00 9.25
N VAL A 200 2.58 -17.35 8.31
CA VAL A 200 2.79 -18.50 7.41
C VAL A 200 3.18 -17.96 6.06
N ARG A 201 4.30 -18.44 5.53
CA ARG A 201 4.78 -18.08 4.21
C ARG A 201 4.50 -19.21 3.25
N PHE A 202 4.04 -18.83 2.05
CA PHE A 202 3.86 -19.74 0.94
C PHE A 202 4.78 -19.29 -0.20
N ASP A 203 5.66 -20.17 -0.64
CA ASP A 203 6.48 -19.93 -1.83
C ASP A 203 6.75 -21.23 -2.59
N THR A 204 7.30 -21.09 -3.80
CA THR A 204 7.56 -22.22 -4.69
C THR A 204 8.72 -23.11 -4.23
N GLU A 205 9.61 -22.60 -3.39
CA GLU A 205 10.78 -23.34 -2.89
C GLU A 205 10.45 -24.13 -1.62
N GLU A 206 9.68 -23.52 -0.71
CA GLU A 206 9.39 -24.08 0.62
C GLU A 206 7.99 -24.66 0.73
N MET A 207 7.10 -24.39 -0.25
CA MET A 207 5.67 -24.66 -0.23
C MET A 207 4.96 -23.98 0.94
N VAL A 208 5.26 -24.39 2.17
CA VAL A 208 4.72 -23.79 3.40
C VAL A 208 5.84 -23.67 4.42
N ALA A 209 6.02 -22.49 4.99
CA ALA A 209 6.95 -22.23 6.08
C ALA A 209 6.33 -21.35 7.16
N LEU A 210 6.66 -21.62 8.41
CA LEU A 210 6.35 -20.74 9.53
C LEU A 210 7.45 -19.68 9.62
N GLN A 211 7.07 -18.40 9.68
CA GLN A 211 8.02 -17.31 9.80
C GLN A 211 7.73 -16.48 11.05
N LEU A 212 8.75 -16.33 11.88
CA LEU A 212 8.74 -15.45 13.05
C LEU A 212 9.70 -14.29 12.79
N ASN A 213 9.20 -13.08 12.84
CA ASN A 213 10.02 -11.86 12.76
C ASN A 213 9.99 -11.16 14.12
N GLY A 214 11.15 -10.71 14.58
CA GLY A 214 11.31 -9.90 15.76
C GLY A 214 12.06 -8.61 15.41
N VAL A 215 11.57 -7.48 15.89
CA VAL A 215 12.22 -6.18 15.74
C VAL A 215 12.38 -5.56 17.12
N TYR A 216 13.60 -5.24 17.49
CA TYR A 216 13.93 -4.47 18.68
C TYR A 216 14.40 -3.08 18.29
N GLN A 217 13.74 -2.06 18.81
CA GLN A 217 14.12 -0.65 18.66
C GLN A 217 14.52 -0.10 20.02
N SER A 218 15.75 0.36 20.14
CA SER A 218 16.23 1.00 21.38
C SER A 218 15.70 2.42 21.50
N SER A 219 15.20 2.76 22.69
CA SER A 219 14.73 4.11 23.02
C SER A 219 15.87 5.10 23.32
N THR A 220 17.04 4.60 23.68
CA THR A 220 18.15 5.42 24.19
C THR A 220 19.35 5.47 23.25
N ARG A 221 19.42 4.59 22.29
CA ARG A 221 20.51 4.48 21.32
C ARG A 221 19.97 4.36 19.91
N PRO A 222 20.63 4.88 18.90
CA PRO A 222 20.24 4.70 17.50
C PRO A 222 20.55 3.28 17.01
N LEU A 223 19.94 2.29 17.66
CA LEU A 223 20.17 0.86 17.44
C LEU A 223 18.83 0.16 17.16
N ASN A 224 18.77 -0.52 16.03
CA ASN A 224 17.70 -1.41 15.65
C ASN A 224 18.26 -2.82 15.45
N ILE A 225 17.57 -3.84 15.93
CA ILE A 225 17.89 -5.22 15.70
C ILE A 225 16.66 -5.89 15.10
N GLU A 226 16.84 -6.51 13.95
CA GLU A 226 15.81 -7.31 13.29
C GLU A 226 16.27 -8.75 13.27
N ALA A 227 15.41 -9.68 13.63
CA ALA A 227 15.67 -11.10 13.57
C ALA A 227 14.52 -11.82 12.87
N THR A 228 14.84 -12.70 11.96
CA THR A 228 13.90 -13.55 11.25
C THR A 228 14.27 -15.02 11.46
N LEU A 229 13.31 -15.80 11.94
CA LEU A 229 13.38 -17.25 11.99
C LEU A 229 12.34 -17.81 11.01
N ARG A 230 12.77 -18.68 10.13
CA ARG A 230 11.90 -19.40 9.21
C ARG A 230 12.06 -20.90 9.42
N LEU A 231 10.95 -21.58 9.61
CA LEU A 231 10.85 -23.02 9.81
C LEU A 231 9.92 -23.58 8.74
N GLY A 232 10.48 -24.33 7.84
CA GLY A 232 9.78 -25.00 6.76
C GLY A 232 10.61 -26.20 6.31
N ARG A 233 10.54 -26.53 5.04
CA ARG A 233 11.44 -27.48 4.40
C ARG A 233 12.90 -27.04 4.56
N ASN A 234 13.12 -25.73 4.52
CA ASN A 234 14.40 -25.10 4.79
C ASN A 234 14.33 -24.36 6.13
N ILE A 235 15.43 -24.33 6.87
CA ILE A 235 15.55 -23.56 8.09
C ILE A 235 16.39 -22.33 7.79
N MET A 236 15.89 -21.14 8.11
CA MET A 236 16.63 -19.89 7.97
C MET A 236 16.58 -19.11 9.28
N VAL A 237 17.72 -18.66 9.71
CA VAL A 237 17.85 -17.68 10.79
C VAL A 237 18.64 -16.49 10.24
N GLU A 238 18.07 -15.32 10.32
CA GLU A 238 18.71 -14.08 9.90
C GLU A 238 18.61 -13.07 11.03
N ALA A 239 19.68 -12.36 11.30
CA ALA A 239 19.69 -11.25 12.24
C ALA A 239 20.46 -10.09 11.63
N VAL A 240 19.87 -8.92 11.66
CA VAL A 240 20.48 -7.68 11.17
C VAL A 240 20.46 -6.66 12.29
N THR A 241 21.64 -6.12 12.58
CA THR A 241 21.79 -5.01 13.52
C THR A 241 22.12 -3.76 12.74
N ALA A 242 21.29 -2.74 12.84
CA ALA A 242 21.52 -1.43 12.22
C ALA A 242 21.83 -0.40 13.31
N TRP A 243 22.89 0.37 13.11
CA TRP A 243 23.35 1.38 14.03
C TRP A 243 23.70 2.67 13.29
N LYS A 244 23.18 3.81 13.77
CA LYS A 244 23.42 5.15 13.21
C LYS A 244 24.22 6.02 14.20
N PRO A 245 25.55 5.87 14.26
CA PRO A 245 26.35 6.60 15.24
C PRO A 245 26.39 8.11 15.00
N ARG A 246 26.20 8.54 13.75
CA ARG A 246 26.14 9.96 13.34
C ARG A 246 25.16 10.14 12.18
N ARG A 247 24.70 11.37 11.97
CA ARG A 247 23.70 11.73 10.94
C ARG A 247 24.03 11.25 9.52
N PHE A 248 25.31 11.04 9.23
CA PHE A 248 25.81 10.68 7.89
C PHE A 248 26.40 9.27 7.80
N VAL A 249 26.30 8.48 8.89
CA VAL A 249 26.92 7.15 8.92
C VAL A 249 25.88 6.14 9.35
N ASP A 250 25.48 5.30 8.40
CA ASP A 250 24.65 4.12 8.65
C ASP A 250 25.55 2.88 8.59
N MET A 251 25.55 2.10 9.66
CA MET A 251 26.28 0.84 9.75
C MET A 251 25.30 -0.29 9.99
N SER A 252 25.42 -1.38 9.25
CA SER A 252 24.67 -2.60 9.50
C SER A 252 25.59 -3.80 9.53
N LEU A 253 25.29 -4.72 10.44
CA LEU A 253 25.94 -6.02 10.51
C LEU A 253 24.83 -7.08 10.43
N GLY A 254 24.94 -7.93 9.44
CA GLY A 254 23.99 -9.03 9.21
C GLY A 254 24.66 -10.38 9.48
N TYR A 255 23.90 -11.29 10.03
CA TYR A 255 24.23 -12.71 10.15
C TYR A 255 23.08 -13.51 9.54
N ALA A 256 23.40 -14.44 8.67
CA ALA A 256 22.41 -15.34 8.07
C ALA A 256 22.90 -16.77 8.16
N PHE A 257 22.05 -17.64 8.68
CA PHE A 257 22.24 -19.08 8.67
C PHE A 257 21.08 -19.70 7.87
N ARG A 258 21.42 -20.52 6.90
CA ARG A 258 20.43 -21.19 6.06
C ARG A 258 20.79 -22.65 5.89
N ARG A 259 19.82 -23.51 6.19
CA ARG A 259 19.91 -24.95 5.93
C ARG A 259 18.88 -25.31 4.87
N ASN A 260 19.32 -25.69 3.68
CA ASN A 260 18.47 -26.12 2.59
C ASN A 260 18.50 -27.64 2.43
N GLU A 261 17.32 -28.24 2.28
CA GLU A 261 17.21 -29.64 1.86
C GLU A 261 17.05 -29.71 0.35
N ILE A 262 18.01 -30.33 -0.33
CA ILE A 262 17.98 -30.54 -1.76
C ILE A 262 17.60 -32.00 -2.01
N ASN A 263 16.44 -32.24 -2.63
CA ASN A 263 16.05 -33.57 -3.10
C ASN A 263 16.59 -33.78 -4.52
N LEU A 264 17.66 -34.53 -4.64
CA LEU A 264 18.16 -35.00 -5.93
C LEU A 264 17.46 -36.34 -6.27
N TYR A 265 16.55 -36.30 -7.22
CA TYR A 265 15.92 -37.49 -7.76
C TYR A 265 16.88 -38.20 -8.72
N THR A 266 17.68 -39.09 -8.19
CA THR A 266 18.33 -40.15 -8.97
C THR A 266 17.83 -41.48 -8.40
N ASN A 267 17.10 -42.23 -9.15
CA ASN A 267 16.66 -43.66 -8.99
C ASN A 267 16.76 -44.32 -7.59
N GLY A 268 16.66 -43.56 -6.52
CA GLY A 268 16.74 -43.99 -5.12
C GLY A 268 16.89 -42.78 -4.21
N LYS A 269 16.09 -42.74 -3.20
CA LYS A 269 15.93 -41.67 -2.20
C LYS A 269 17.26 -41.21 -1.59
N ASN A 270 17.92 -40.21 -2.15
CA ASN A 270 19.04 -39.54 -1.48
C ASN A 270 18.64 -38.09 -1.16
N ASN A 271 18.42 -37.82 0.10
CA ASN A 271 18.20 -36.46 0.60
C ASN A 271 19.56 -35.88 1.02
N TRP A 272 19.92 -34.74 0.43
CA TRP A 272 21.12 -33.98 0.81
C TRP A 272 20.70 -32.72 1.54
N SER A 273 21.37 -32.41 2.62
CA SER A 273 21.22 -31.12 3.30
C SER A 273 22.48 -30.31 3.15
N VAL A 274 22.34 -29.06 2.76
CA VAL A 274 23.44 -28.09 2.69
C VAL A 274 23.20 -27.02 3.74
N THR A 275 24.23 -26.74 4.55
CA THR A 275 24.19 -25.70 5.57
C THR A 275 25.27 -24.66 5.25
N TYR A 276 24.91 -23.37 5.26
CA TYR A 276 25.84 -22.24 5.10
C TYR A 276 25.37 -21.00 5.87
#